data_ba662a9e33241e3765e510a4345b6413
#
_entry.id   ba662a9e33241e3765e510a4345b6413
#
_cell.length_a   1.000
_cell.length_b   1.000
_cell.length_c   1.000
_cell.angle_alpha   90.00
_cell.angle_beta   90.00
_cell.angle_gamma   90.00
#
_symmetry.space_group_name_H-M   'P 1'
#
loop_
_entity.id
_entity.type
_entity.pdbx_description
1 polymer ?
#
loop_
_entity_poly.entity_id
_entity_poly.type
_entity_poly.pdbx_seq_one_letter_code
_entity_poly.pdbx_strand_id
1 'polypeptide(L)'
;GFHKVADQKLKVVAKQSADFDRSKGLTVAENMLQANPDIQAIFAQNDEMALGAIEAAKSANKKIFIVGFDGTQDGLKAVEAGTMAATIAQQPELMGQQGLDAAVKVAKGEKVEAKIGVPLKLVDKK
;
A
#
# COMPACT_ATOMS: atom_id res chain seq x y z
N GLY A 1 -0.65 9.52 6.85
CA GLY A 1 0.26 9.82 5.73
C GLY A 1 -0.49 10.19 4.46
N PHE A 2 -1.11 9.24 3.78
CA PHE A 2 -1.74 9.45 2.46
C PHE A 2 -2.72 10.63 2.43
N HIS A 3 -3.73 10.66 3.28
CA HIS A 3 -4.75 11.71 3.30
C HIS A 3 -4.21 13.12 3.56
N LYS A 4 -3.11 13.25 4.31
CA LYS A 4 -2.49 14.55 4.58
C LYS A 4 -2.07 15.28 3.29
N VAL A 5 -1.78 14.53 2.23
CA VAL A 5 -1.35 15.07 0.93
C VAL A 5 -2.45 14.91 -0.13
N ALA A 6 -3.11 13.74 -0.16
CA ALA A 6 -4.11 13.43 -1.15
C ALA A 6 -5.32 14.38 -1.08
N ASP A 7 -5.83 14.66 0.12
CA ASP A 7 -6.99 15.53 0.31
C ASP A 7 -6.73 16.98 -0.15
N GLN A 8 -5.46 17.38 -0.30
CA GLN A 8 -5.08 18.71 -0.81
C GLN A 8 -4.87 18.75 -2.33
N LYS A 9 -4.53 17.61 -2.94
CA LYS A 9 -4.09 17.53 -4.35
C LYS A 9 -5.01 16.71 -5.24
N LEU A 10 -5.85 15.87 -4.65
CA LEU A 10 -6.71 14.93 -5.35
C LEU A 10 -8.15 15.04 -4.83
N LYS A 11 -9.11 14.69 -5.67
CA LYS A 11 -10.49 14.53 -5.24
C LYS A 11 -10.69 13.10 -4.73
N VAL A 12 -10.64 12.89 -3.42
CA VAL A 12 -10.94 11.60 -2.80
C VAL A 12 -12.46 11.40 -2.78
N VAL A 13 -12.96 10.49 -3.63
CA VAL A 13 -14.40 10.26 -3.83
C VAL A 13 -14.96 9.11 -2.99
N ALA A 14 -14.11 8.18 -2.55
CA ALA A 14 -14.52 7.02 -1.74
C ALA A 14 -13.40 6.58 -0.78
N LYS A 15 -13.80 6.04 0.36
CA LYS A 15 -12.92 5.53 1.41
C LYS A 15 -13.61 4.37 2.11
N GLN A 16 -13.01 3.17 2.10
CA GLN A 16 -13.59 1.98 2.73
C GLN A 16 -12.49 1.04 3.22
N SER A 17 -12.74 0.35 4.35
CA SER A 17 -11.86 -0.72 4.82
C SER A 17 -12.10 -1.99 4.02
N ALA A 18 -11.00 -2.74 3.77
CA ALA A 18 -11.04 -4.11 3.27
C ALA A 18 -10.15 -5.03 4.12
N ASP A 19 -9.90 -4.65 5.37
CA ASP A 19 -9.29 -5.43 6.44
C ASP A 19 -7.97 -6.13 6.07
N PHE A 20 -7.17 -5.50 5.22
CA PHE A 20 -5.90 -6.02 4.68
C PHE A 20 -6.04 -7.36 3.92
N ASP A 21 -7.23 -7.69 3.44
CA ASP A 21 -7.57 -8.95 2.79
C ASP A 21 -7.80 -8.76 1.28
N ARG A 22 -7.25 -9.66 0.46
CA ARG A 22 -7.32 -9.60 -1.01
C ARG A 22 -8.75 -9.75 -1.53
N SER A 23 -9.51 -10.70 -1.00
CA SER A 23 -10.89 -10.97 -1.44
C SER A 23 -11.83 -9.84 -1.04
N LYS A 24 -11.65 -9.28 0.15
CA LYS A 24 -12.38 -8.07 0.56
C LYS A 24 -11.95 -6.86 -0.26
N GLY A 25 -10.66 -6.74 -0.59
CA GLY A 25 -10.13 -5.72 -1.49
C GLY A 25 -10.79 -5.75 -2.85
N LEU A 26 -10.98 -6.94 -3.43
CA LEU A 26 -11.74 -7.15 -4.66
C LEU A 26 -13.18 -6.62 -4.52
N THR A 27 -13.94 -7.13 -3.55
CA THR A 27 -15.35 -6.76 -3.35
C THR A 27 -15.53 -5.27 -3.10
N VAL A 28 -14.67 -4.68 -2.27
CA VAL A 28 -14.72 -3.23 -1.97
C VAL A 28 -14.41 -2.42 -3.21
N ALA A 29 -13.40 -2.80 -3.99
CA ALA A 29 -13.05 -2.11 -5.21
C ALA A 29 -14.16 -2.21 -6.27
N GLU A 30 -14.81 -3.37 -6.45
CA GLU A 30 -15.98 -3.54 -7.32
C GLU A 30 -17.09 -2.56 -6.92
N ASN A 31 -17.45 -2.51 -5.65
CA ASN A 31 -18.48 -1.60 -5.14
C ASN A 31 -18.10 -0.12 -5.37
N MET A 32 -16.84 0.25 -5.13
CA MET A 32 -16.35 1.61 -5.38
C MET A 32 -16.44 1.99 -6.85
N LEU A 33 -16.05 1.08 -7.76
CA LEU A 33 -16.07 1.30 -9.21
C LEU A 33 -17.48 1.36 -9.77
N GLN A 34 -18.43 0.64 -9.18
CA GLN A 34 -19.85 0.72 -9.53
C GLN A 34 -20.47 2.04 -9.08
N ALA A 35 -20.21 2.43 -7.83
CA ALA A 35 -20.75 3.66 -7.25
C ALA A 35 -20.13 4.94 -7.86
N ASN A 36 -18.89 4.86 -8.31
CA ASN A 36 -18.13 5.99 -8.86
C ASN A 36 -17.46 5.58 -10.18
N PRO A 37 -18.17 5.62 -11.30
CA PRO A 37 -17.64 5.17 -12.60
C PRO A 37 -16.39 5.93 -13.08
N ASP A 38 -16.18 7.14 -12.60
CA ASP A 38 -15.09 8.05 -13.01
C ASP A 38 -13.83 7.93 -12.16
N ILE A 39 -13.72 6.92 -11.30
CA ILE A 39 -12.50 6.67 -10.54
C ILE A 39 -11.33 6.46 -11.51
N GLN A 40 -10.26 7.24 -11.32
CA GLN A 40 -9.04 7.17 -12.12
C GLN A 40 -7.90 6.44 -11.41
N ALA A 41 -7.92 6.41 -10.07
CA ALA A 41 -6.89 5.76 -9.26
C ALA A 41 -7.46 5.18 -7.97
N ILE A 42 -6.82 4.12 -7.47
CA ILE A 42 -7.05 3.53 -6.15
C ILE A 42 -5.69 3.46 -5.44
N PHE A 43 -5.63 4.00 -4.22
CA PHE A 43 -4.54 3.76 -3.30
C PHE A 43 -4.99 2.74 -2.26
N ALA A 44 -4.35 1.59 -2.22
CA ALA A 44 -4.58 0.56 -1.22
C ALA A 44 -3.51 0.62 -0.13
N GLN A 45 -3.92 0.45 1.13
CA GLN A 45 -3.03 0.56 2.29
C GLN A 45 -2.11 -0.67 2.46
N ASN A 46 -2.28 -1.70 1.61
CA ASN A 46 -1.34 -2.81 1.44
C ASN A 46 -1.46 -3.43 0.05
N ASP A 47 -0.48 -4.26 -0.32
CA ASP A 47 -0.44 -4.92 -1.64
C ASP A 47 -1.54 -5.96 -1.82
N GLU A 48 -1.98 -6.66 -0.76
CA GLU A 48 -3.06 -7.64 -0.85
C GLU A 48 -4.36 -7.00 -1.33
N MET A 49 -4.76 -5.88 -0.73
CA MET A 49 -5.95 -5.14 -1.18
C MET A 49 -5.74 -4.53 -2.58
N ALA A 50 -4.50 -4.09 -2.90
CA ALA A 50 -4.18 -3.59 -4.24
C ALA A 50 -4.34 -4.67 -5.31
N LEU A 51 -3.89 -5.90 -5.04
CA LEU A 51 -4.06 -7.05 -5.93
C LEU A 51 -5.55 -7.38 -6.13
N GLY A 52 -6.36 -7.31 -5.07
CA GLY A 52 -7.82 -7.43 -5.17
C GLY A 52 -8.43 -6.33 -6.06
N ALA A 53 -7.99 -5.09 -5.88
CA ALA A 53 -8.46 -3.97 -6.70
C ALA A 53 -8.06 -4.10 -8.19
N ILE A 54 -6.91 -4.72 -8.49
CA ILE A 54 -6.50 -5.05 -9.87
C ILE A 54 -7.50 -6.00 -10.52
N GLU A 55 -7.91 -7.04 -9.82
CA GLU A 55 -8.91 -8.00 -10.33
C GLU A 55 -10.28 -7.33 -10.56
N ALA A 56 -10.72 -6.46 -9.63
CA ALA A 56 -11.93 -5.68 -9.79
C ALA A 56 -11.88 -4.78 -11.04
N ALA A 57 -10.77 -4.07 -11.26
CA ALA A 57 -10.57 -3.21 -12.40
C ALA A 57 -10.58 -4.00 -13.72
N LYS A 58 -9.94 -5.18 -13.76
CA LYS A 58 -9.96 -6.09 -14.90
C LYS A 58 -11.38 -6.57 -15.21
N SER A 59 -12.12 -7.05 -14.20
CA SER A 59 -13.49 -7.51 -14.34
C SER A 59 -14.43 -6.42 -14.87
N ALA A 60 -14.21 -5.18 -14.43
CA ALA A 60 -14.96 -4.01 -14.90
C ALA A 60 -14.46 -3.47 -16.25
N ASN A 61 -13.43 -4.07 -16.86
CA ASN A 61 -12.75 -3.59 -18.06
C ASN A 61 -12.33 -2.11 -17.96
N LYS A 62 -11.85 -1.69 -16.78
CA LYS A 62 -11.42 -0.32 -16.50
C LYS A 62 -9.91 -0.25 -16.38
N LYS A 63 -9.32 0.78 -17.01
CA LYS A 63 -7.91 1.10 -16.88
C LYS A 63 -7.75 2.21 -15.85
N ILE A 64 -7.35 1.85 -14.63
CA ILE A 64 -7.13 2.77 -13.52
C ILE A 64 -5.73 2.58 -12.94
N PHE A 65 -5.20 3.62 -12.33
CA PHE A 65 -3.93 3.54 -11.61
C PHE A 65 -4.14 2.92 -10.23
N ILE A 66 -3.42 1.84 -9.92
CA ILE A 66 -3.49 1.18 -8.62
C ILE A 66 -2.12 1.27 -7.97
N VAL A 67 -2.10 1.76 -6.73
CA VAL A 67 -0.88 1.88 -5.91
C VAL A 67 -1.08 1.08 -4.63
N GLY A 68 -0.10 0.23 -4.32
CA GLY A 68 -0.05 -0.59 -3.12
C GLY A 68 0.88 -0.04 -2.05
N PHE A 69 1.04 -0.81 -1.00
CA PHE A 69 1.97 -0.58 0.09
C PHE A 69 2.43 -1.95 0.62
N ASP A 70 3.66 -2.09 1.00
CA ASP A 70 4.45 -3.15 1.59
C ASP A 70 5.65 -3.55 0.72
N GLY A 71 5.50 -3.65 -0.61
CA GLY A 71 6.53 -4.18 -1.50
C GLY A 71 6.63 -5.72 -1.39
N THR A 72 5.48 -6.39 -1.27
CA THR A 72 5.42 -7.86 -1.26
C THR A 72 5.89 -8.43 -2.60
N GLN A 73 6.29 -9.70 -2.64
CA GLN A 73 6.72 -10.34 -3.90
C GLN A 73 5.64 -10.27 -4.98
N ASP A 74 4.37 -10.49 -4.63
CA ASP A 74 3.26 -10.42 -5.58
C ASP A 74 2.98 -8.97 -6.01
N GLY A 75 3.10 -8.00 -5.08
CA GLY A 75 3.04 -6.58 -5.40
C GLY A 75 4.13 -6.15 -6.37
N LEU A 76 5.38 -6.56 -6.14
CA LEU A 76 6.52 -6.28 -7.04
C LEU A 76 6.31 -6.88 -8.43
N LYS A 77 5.84 -8.13 -8.53
CA LYS A 77 5.48 -8.76 -9.81
C LYS A 77 4.38 -8.01 -10.54
N ALA A 78 3.37 -7.52 -9.82
CA ALA A 78 2.28 -6.73 -10.39
C ALA A 78 2.77 -5.38 -10.93
N VAL A 79 3.73 -4.74 -10.25
CA VAL A 79 4.41 -3.52 -10.76
C VAL A 79 5.21 -3.84 -12.02
N GLU A 80 6.01 -4.90 -12.01
CA GLU A 80 6.80 -5.34 -13.17
C GLU A 80 5.90 -5.66 -14.38
N ALA A 81 4.79 -6.36 -14.14
CA ALA A 81 3.79 -6.66 -15.16
C ALA A 81 3.02 -5.42 -15.65
N GLY A 82 3.09 -4.29 -14.93
CA GLY A 82 2.38 -3.05 -15.25
C GLY A 82 0.89 -3.07 -14.90
N THR A 83 0.44 -4.03 -14.08
CA THR A 83 -0.93 -4.10 -13.58
C THR A 83 -1.12 -3.28 -12.30
N MET A 84 -0.05 -3.04 -11.56
CA MET A 84 0.06 -2.09 -10.47
C MET A 84 0.99 -0.94 -10.90
N ALA A 85 0.60 0.29 -10.67
CA ALA A 85 1.41 1.46 -11.06
C ALA A 85 2.67 1.60 -10.19
N ALA A 86 2.54 1.36 -8.89
CA ALA A 86 3.63 1.41 -7.92
C ALA A 86 3.25 0.71 -6.62
N THR A 87 4.25 0.36 -5.82
CA THR A 87 4.08 0.02 -4.40
C THR A 87 5.09 0.77 -3.54
N ILE A 88 4.72 1.07 -2.31
CA ILE A 88 5.62 1.68 -1.31
C ILE A 88 6.23 0.55 -0.49
N ALA A 89 7.44 0.15 -0.83
CA ALA A 89 8.11 -0.95 -0.16
C ALA A 89 8.58 -0.56 1.25
N GLN A 90 8.27 -1.39 2.21
CA GLN A 90 8.86 -1.38 3.55
C GLN A 90 10.24 -2.05 3.50
N GLN A 91 11.04 -1.88 4.54
CA GLN A 91 12.35 -2.52 4.70
C GLN A 91 12.34 -3.42 5.94
N PRO A 92 11.69 -4.61 5.87
CA PRO A 92 11.49 -5.48 7.03
C PRO A 92 12.80 -5.97 7.66
N GLU A 93 13.83 -6.23 6.87
CA GLU A 93 15.16 -6.60 7.38
C GLU A 93 15.77 -5.48 8.23
N LEU A 94 15.75 -4.25 7.73
CA LEU A 94 16.24 -3.09 8.45
C LEU A 94 15.39 -2.80 9.71
N MET A 95 14.07 -2.97 9.61
CA MET A 95 13.16 -2.86 10.76
C MET A 95 13.49 -3.88 11.85
N GLY A 96 13.72 -5.14 11.46
CA GLY A 96 14.10 -6.22 12.38
C GLY A 96 15.44 -5.95 13.04
N GLN A 97 16.46 -5.54 12.27
CA GLN A 97 17.77 -5.18 12.79
C GLN A 97 17.71 -4.03 13.79
N GLN A 98 17.08 -2.93 13.42
CA GLN A 98 16.96 -1.76 14.32
C GLN A 98 16.14 -2.09 15.58
N GLY A 99 15.09 -2.91 15.45
CA GLY A 99 14.30 -3.38 16.59
C GLY A 99 15.12 -4.23 17.56
N LEU A 100 15.94 -5.16 17.04
CA LEU A 100 16.83 -5.96 17.86
C LEU A 100 17.91 -5.09 18.55
N ASP A 101 18.54 -4.19 17.81
CA ASP A 101 19.56 -3.27 18.37
C ASP A 101 18.97 -2.41 19.49
N ALA A 102 17.76 -1.90 19.30
CA ALA A 102 17.05 -1.14 20.33
C ALA A 102 16.75 -2.00 21.57
N ALA A 103 16.28 -3.23 21.37
CA ALA A 103 16.00 -4.16 22.48
C ALA A 103 17.25 -4.49 23.29
N VAL A 104 18.39 -4.73 22.63
CA VAL A 104 19.69 -4.98 23.28
C VAL A 104 20.14 -3.78 24.09
N LYS A 105 20.03 -2.56 23.55
CA LYS A 105 20.37 -1.32 24.28
C LYS A 105 19.52 -1.15 25.54
N VAL A 106 18.20 -1.32 25.41
CA VAL A 106 17.28 -1.24 26.57
C VAL A 106 17.63 -2.29 27.63
N ALA A 107 17.92 -3.53 27.22
CA ALA A 107 18.34 -4.59 28.14
C ALA A 107 19.65 -4.26 28.91
N LYS A 108 20.54 -3.45 28.32
CA LYS A 108 21.75 -2.93 28.96
C LYS A 108 21.52 -1.67 29.80
N GLY A 109 20.27 -1.20 29.91
CA GLY A 109 19.94 0.03 30.63
C GLY A 109 20.25 1.32 29.88
N GLU A 110 20.55 1.23 28.57
CA GLU A 110 20.80 2.39 27.72
C GLU A 110 19.47 3.02 27.27
N LYS A 111 19.49 4.33 27.04
CA LYS A 111 18.34 5.04 26.47
C LYS A 111 18.29 4.84 24.96
N VAL A 112 17.09 4.61 24.44
CA VAL A 112 16.78 4.59 23.00
C VAL A 112 15.77 5.68 22.68
N GLU A 113 15.74 6.13 21.44
CA GLU A 113 14.72 7.06 20.97
C GLU A 113 13.33 6.40 21.03
N ALA A 114 12.32 7.17 21.46
CA ALA A 114 10.93 6.69 21.54
C ALA A 114 10.35 6.34 20.16
N LYS A 115 10.94 6.86 19.08
CA LYS A 115 10.52 6.61 17.71
C LYS A 115 11.74 6.53 16.80
N ILE A 116 11.95 5.36 16.23
CA ILE A 116 13.01 5.10 15.25
C ILE A 116 12.34 4.96 13.88
N GLY A 117 12.59 5.90 12.96
CA GLY A 117 12.02 5.89 11.62
C GLY A 117 12.84 4.99 10.69
N VAL A 118 12.14 4.08 9.98
CA VAL A 118 12.74 3.31 8.89
C VAL A 118 12.29 3.91 7.56
N PRO A 119 13.21 4.24 6.63
CA PRO A 119 12.84 4.83 5.36
C PRO A 119 12.03 3.86 4.50
N LEU A 120 11.10 4.39 3.74
CA LEU A 120 10.30 3.66 2.74
C LEU A 120 10.91 3.86 1.34
N LYS A 121 10.64 2.92 0.44
CA LYS A 121 11.13 2.97 -0.94
C LYS A 121 9.96 2.91 -1.92
N LEU A 122 9.84 3.90 -2.79
CA LEU A 122 8.91 3.82 -3.93
C LEU A 122 9.45 2.83 -4.96
N VAL A 123 8.63 1.89 -5.38
CA VAL A 123 8.91 0.96 -6.49
C VAL A 123 7.86 1.17 -7.56
N ASP A 124 8.30 1.61 -8.72
CA ASP A 124 7.49 1.82 -9.92
C ASP A 124 8.13 1.11 -11.12
N LYS A 125 7.40 1.02 -12.21
CA LYS A 125 7.94 0.55 -13.49
C LYS A 125 8.58 1.74 -14.20
N LYS A 126 9.89 1.83 -14.08
CA LYS A 126 10.70 2.76 -14.90
C LYS A 126 11.00 2.19 -16.25
#